data_feb9a565a52e8e872eed580a5e30a5a7
#
_entry.id   feb9a565a52e8e872eed580a5e30a5a7
#
_cell.length_a   1.000
_cell.length_b   1.000
_cell.length_c   1.000
_cell.angle_alpha   90.00
_cell.angle_beta   90.00
_cell.angle_gamma   90.00
#
_symmetry.space_group_name_H-M   'P 1'
#
loop_
_entity.id
_entity.type
_entity.pdbx_description
1 polymer ?
#
loop_
_entity_poly.entity_id
_entity_poly.type
_entity_poly.pdbx_seq_one_letter_code
_entity_poly.pdbx_strand_id
1 'polypeptide(L)'
;MSNEADLLHGPLEDRHRQLGASFAEFGGWLMPVSYAGTVSEHNATRNAVGLFDVSHLGKASVRGPGAAQFVNSALTNDLNRIGPGKGQSGKAQYTLCCTESGGVIDDLIAYYVDDDEIFLVPNAANTAAVVEALRAAAEAGLGAGLTITNLHRSYAVLAVQGPRSADVLGGLGLPTDMDYMAYADTEFAGVPVD
;
A
#
# COMPACT_ATOMS: atom_id res chain seq x y z
N MET A 1 -23.20 0.94 -15.67
CA MET A 1 -22.58 -0.19 -14.94
C MET A 1 -21.42 -0.65 -15.81
N SER A 2 -20.20 -0.54 -15.32
CA SER A 2 -19.01 -1.04 -16.01
C SER A 2 -19.20 -2.53 -16.26
N ASN A 3 -18.85 -3.01 -17.46
CA ASN A 3 -18.88 -4.43 -17.73
C ASN A 3 -17.76 -5.09 -16.90
N GLU A 4 -18.03 -6.21 -16.22
CA GLU A 4 -17.03 -6.94 -15.42
C GLU A 4 -15.75 -7.23 -16.21
N ALA A 5 -15.88 -7.44 -17.52
CA ALA A 5 -14.74 -7.66 -18.43
C ALA A 5 -13.82 -6.46 -18.62
N ASP A 6 -14.24 -5.25 -18.23
CA ASP A 6 -13.45 -4.02 -18.34
C ASP A 6 -12.72 -3.67 -17.04
N LEU A 7 -12.97 -4.43 -15.97
CA LEU A 7 -12.35 -4.20 -14.65
C LEU A 7 -10.99 -4.88 -14.55
N LEU A 8 -10.15 -4.33 -13.66
CA LEU A 8 -8.91 -4.99 -13.28
C LEU A 8 -9.21 -6.12 -12.29
N HIS A 9 -8.46 -7.20 -12.38
CA HIS A 9 -8.63 -8.40 -11.58
C HIS A 9 -7.47 -8.57 -10.61
N GLY A 10 -7.77 -8.87 -9.35
CA GLY A 10 -6.78 -9.12 -8.32
C GLY A 10 -6.10 -10.49 -8.46
N PRO A 11 -4.88 -10.67 -7.92
CA PRO A 11 -4.15 -11.93 -8.02
C PRO A 11 -4.80 -13.10 -7.26
N LEU A 12 -5.73 -12.81 -6.34
CA LEU A 12 -6.41 -13.79 -5.51
C LEU A 12 -7.86 -14.07 -5.93
N GLU A 13 -8.31 -13.53 -7.06
CA GLU A 13 -9.71 -13.64 -7.49
C GLU A 13 -10.22 -15.08 -7.55
N ASP A 14 -9.46 -15.99 -8.14
CA ASP A 14 -9.85 -17.40 -8.21
C ASP A 14 -10.06 -18.01 -6.82
N ARG A 15 -9.23 -17.63 -5.86
CA ARG A 15 -9.38 -18.07 -4.47
C ARG A 15 -10.65 -17.52 -3.83
N HIS A 16 -10.97 -16.25 -4.07
CA HIS A 16 -12.20 -15.63 -3.58
C HIS A 16 -13.45 -16.28 -4.19
N ARG A 17 -13.44 -16.58 -5.51
CA ARG A 17 -14.51 -17.31 -6.17
C ARG A 17 -14.71 -18.72 -5.59
N GLN A 18 -13.64 -19.46 -5.34
CA GLN A 18 -13.70 -20.77 -4.68
C GLN A 18 -14.29 -20.71 -3.27
N LEU A 19 -14.06 -19.61 -2.55
CA LEU A 19 -14.62 -19.35 -1.23
C LEU A 19 -16.06 -18.83 -1.26
N GLY A 20 -16.65 -18.64 -2.44
CA GLY A 20 -18.02 -18.16 -2.60
C GLY A 20 -18.21 -16.67 -2.36
N ALA A 21 -17.17 -15.87 -2.58
CA ALA A 21 -17.25 -14.42 -2.44
C ALA A 21 -18.28 -13.81 -3.40
N SER A 22 -19.00 -12.80 -2.94
CA SER A 22 -19.66 -11.83 -3.81
C SER A 22 -18.68 -10.74 -4.20
N PHE A 23 -18.85 -10.21 -5.43
CA PHE A 23 -17.93 -9.22 -5.99
C PHE A 23 -18.65 -7.91 -6.30
N ALA A 24 -17.90 -6.80 -6.24
CA ALA A 24 -18.34 -5.50 -6.72
C ALA A 24 -17.16 -4.73 -7.33
N GLU A 25 -17.50 -3.74 -8.16
CA GLU A 25 -16.54 -2.78 -8.68
C GLU A 25 -16.09 -1.85 -7.56
N PHE A 26 -14.77 -1.66 -7.43
CA PHE A 26 -14.16 -0.72 -6.51
C PHE A 26 -12.88 -0.11 -7.11
N GLY A 27 -12.95 1.17 -7.44
CA GLY A 27 -11.79 1.89 -7.99
C GLY A 27 -11.24 1.32 -9.29
N GLY A 28 -12.10 0.78 -10.15
CA GLY A 28 -11.74 0.15 -11.40
C GLY A 28 -11.32 -1.32 -11.29
N TRP A 29 -11.43 -1.91 -10.10
CA TRP A 29 -11.11 -3.31 -9.82
C TRP A 29 -12.36 -4.12 -9.49
N LEU A 30 -12.37 -5.40 -9.86
CA LEU A 30 -13.35 -6.38 -9.39
C LEU A 30 -12.86 -6.92 -8.03
N MET A 31 -13.53 -6.50 -6.95
CA MET A 31 -13.08 -6.84 -5.59
C MET A 31 -14.09 -7.72 -4.85
N PRO A 32 -13.61 -8.69 -4.03
CA PRO A 32 -14.48 -9.45 -3.13
C PRO A 32 -15.01 -8.54 -2.02
N VAL A 33 -16.33 -8.56 -1.80
CA VAL A 33 -16.97 -7.68 -0.80
C VAL A 33 -17.58 -8.42 0.37
N SER A 34 -18.00 -9.67 0.21
CA SER A 34 -18.52 -10.49 1.32
C SER A 34 -18.55 -11.98 0.96
N TYR A 35 -18.64 -12.83 2.00
CA TYR A 35 -18.72 -14.29 1.89
C TYR A 35 -19.97 -14.83 2.61
N ALA A 36 -19.92 -14.85 3.93
CA ALA A 36 -21.02 -15.34 4.79
C ALA A 36 -22.06 -14.27 5.15
N GLY A 37 -21.75 -13.01 4.84
CA GLY A 37 -22.61 -11.84 5.06
C GLY A 37 -21.97 -10.77 5.91
N THR A 38 -22.26 -9.51 5.57
CA THR A 38 -21.60 -8.30 6.11
C THR A 38 -21.63 -8.23 7.63
N VAL A 39 -22.76 -8.52 8.28
CA VAL A 39 -22.90 -8.39 9.74
C VAL A 39 -22.06 -9.45 10.47
N SER A 40 -22.06 -10.69 10.00
CA SER A 40 -21.27 -11.77 10.61
C SER A 40 -19.78 -11.52 10.46
N GLU A 41 -19.33 -11.09 9.30
CA GLU A 41 -17.94 -10.79 8.98
C GLU A 41 -17.44 -9.55 9.74
N HIS A 42 -18.27 -8.50 9.83
CA HIS A 42 -17.97 -7.34 10.67
C HIS A 42 -17.77 -7.76 12.15
N ASN A 43 -18.69 -8.55 12.69
CA ASN A 43 -18.58 -9.02 14.06
C ASN A 43 -17.36 -9.92 14.29
N ALA A 44 -17.00 -10.77 13.33
CA ALA A 44 -15.79 -11.60 13.38
C ALA A 44 -14.53 -10.73 13.46
N THR A 45 -14.44 -9.71 12.62
CA THR A 45 -13.32 -8.76 12.61
C THR A 45 -13.24 -7.97 13.92
N ARG A 46 -14.38 -7.48 14.43
CA ARG A 46 -14.43 -6.67 15.69
C ARG A 46 -14.09 -7.47 16.93
N ASN A 47 -14.43 -8.76 16.97
CA ASN A 47 -14.25 -9.60 18.16
C ASN A 47 -13.09 -10.60 18.07
N ALA A 48 -12.57 -10.84 16.87
CA ALA A 48 -11.47 -11.76 16.63
C ALA A 48 -10.50 -11.22 15.57
N VAL A 49 -10.64 -11.66 14.31
CA VAL A 49 -9.77 -11.24 13.21
C VAL A 49 -10.50 -11.37 11.87
N GLY A 50 -10.23 -10.44 10.95
CA GLY A 50 -10.61 -10.49 9.55
C GLY A 50 -9.37 -10.42 8.64
N LEU A 51 -9.41 -11.16 7.55
CA LEU A 51 -8.43 -11.09 6.47
C LEU A 51 -9.06 -10.42 5.26
N PHE A 52 -8.45 -9.35 4.79
CA PHE A 52 -8.94 -8.55 3.67
C PHE A 52 -7.93 -8.56 2.53
N ASP A 53 -8.39 -8.89 1.33
CA ASP A 53 -7.62 -8.62 0.12
C ASP A 53 -7.77 -7.12 -0.23
N VAL A 54 -6.68 -6.41 -0.13
CA VAL A 54 -6.57 -4.98 -0.50
C VAL A 54 -5.57 -4.77 -1.63
N SER A 55 -5.37 -5.80 -2.47
CA SER A 55 -4.42 -5.77 -3.58
C SER A 55 -4.74 -4.73 -4.65
N HIS A 56 -5.94 -4.15 -4.62
CA HIS A 56 -6.32 -3.02 -5.47
C HIS A 56 -5.63 -1.71 -5.08
N LEU A 57 -5.10 -1.58 -3.85
CA LEU A 57 -4.30 -0.41 -3.48
C LEU A 57 -3.13 -0.24 -4.44
N GLY A 58 -2.77 1.00 -4.71
CA GLY A 58 -1.61 1.32 -5.53
C GLY A 58 -0.30 0.90 -4.87
N LYS A 59 0.68 0.61 -5.68
CA LYS A 59 2.08 0.42 -5.28
C LYS A 59 2.95 1.17 -6.26
N ALA A 60 3.90 1.93 -5.75
CA ALA A 60 4.92 2.59 -6.55
C ALA A 60 6.24 2.63 -5.81
N SER A 61 7.35 2.71 -6.52
CA SER A 61 8.66 2.91 -5.92
C SER A 61 9.35 4.14 -6.52
N VAL A 62 10.10 4.84 -5.68
CA VAL A 62 11.03 5.89 -6.06
C VAL A 62 12.41 5.40 -5.67
N ARG A 63 13.29 5.18 -6.64
CA ARG A 63 14.63 4.62 -6.44
C ARG A 63 15.70 5.45 -7.11
N GLY A 64 16.86 5.52 -6.45
CA GLY A 64 18.07 6.19 -6.92
C GLY A 64 18.56 7.23 -5.92
N PRO A 65 19.78 7.76 -6.14
CA PRO A 65 20.42 8.66 -5.19
C PRO A 65 19.54 9.84 -4.82
N GLY A 66 19.23 9.97 -3.50
CA GLY A 66 18.42 11.06 -2.97
C GLY A 66 16.90 10.85 -3.12
N ALA A 67 16.41 9.62 -3.32
CA ALA A 67 14.98 9.31 -3.41
C ALA A 67 14.19 9.82 -2.20
N ALA A 68 14.71 9.64 -0.98
CA ALA A 68 14.06 10.13 0.24
C ALA A 68 13.93 11.65 0.26
N GLN A 69 14.98 12.37 -0.15
CA GLN A 69 14.96 13.83 -0.23
C GLN A 69 13.96 14.33 -1.27
N PHE A 70 13.91 13.68 -2.42
CA PHE A 70 12.95 13.99 -3.47
C PHE A 70 11.51 13.80 -2.97
N VAL A 71 11.20 12.62 -2.40
CA VAL A 71 9.85 12.33 -1.87
C VAL A 71 9.48 13.31 -0.77
N ASN A 72 10.42 13.67 0.11
CA ASN A 72 10.22 14.69 1.14
C ASN A 72 9.87 16.06 0.57
N SER A 73 10.37 16.41 -0.62
CA SER A 73 10.06 17.69 -1.28
C SER A 73 8.78 17.64 -2.10
N ALA A 74 8.39 16.46 -2.59
CA ALA A 74 7.24 16.27 -3.47
C ALA A 74 5.92 16.00 -2.73
N LEU A 75 6.00 15.48 -1.49
CA LEU A 75 4.84 15.15 -0.65
C LEU A 75 4.78 16.07 0.58
N THR A 76 3.61 16.15 1.21
CA THR A 76 3.34 17.18 2.21
C THR A 76 3.88 16.92 3.61
N ASN A 77 4.07 15.64 4.00
CA ASN A 77 4.55 15.32 5.34
C ASN A 77 6.09 15.26 5.36
N ASP A 78 6.68 15.60 6.50
CA ASP A 78 8.12 15.64 6.68
C ASP A 78 8.71 14.23 6.87
N LEU A 79 9.24 13.66 5.78
CA LEU A 79 9.84 12.33 5.76
C LEU A 79 11.12 12.25 6.63
N ASN A 80 11.79 13.39 6.88
CA ASN A 80 12.95 13.42 7.76
C ASN A 80 12.63 13.04 9.22
N ARG A 81 11.35 13.06 9.60
CA ARG A 81 10.92 12.64 10.95
C ARG A 81 11.07 11.15 11.19
N ILE A 82 11.05 10.34 10.13
CA ILE A 82 11.18 8.88 10.17
C ILE A 82 12.40 8.36 9.39
N GLY A 83 13.08 9.23 8.66
CA GLY A 83 14.18 8.90 7.76
C GLY A 83 15.55 8.79 8.44
N PRO A 84 16.62 8.94 7.62
CA PRO A 84 17.99 8.65 8.02
C PRO A 84 18.44 9.40 9.26
N GLY A 85 19.36 8.80 9.97
CA GLY A 85 19.92 9.38 11.20
C GLY A 85 18.96 9.39 12.39
N LYS A 86 17.73 8.92 12.22
CA LYS A 86 16.76 8.74 13.34
C LYS A 86 16.75 7.32 13.88
N GLY A 87 17.49 6.38 13.27
CA GLY A 87 17.48 4.96 13.65
C GLY A 87 16.11 4.30 13.44
N GLN A 88 15.31 4.82 12.53
CA GLN A 88 13.91 4.42 12.29
C GLN A 88 13.72 3.79 10.92
N SER A 89 14.74 3.09 10.38
CA SER A 89 14.51 2.19 9.24
C SER A 89 13.35 1.24 9.57
N GLY A 90 12.54 0.91 8.57
CA GLY A 90 11.33 0.13 8.79
C GLY A 90 10.15 0.96 9.35
N LYS A 91 10.10 2.27 9.08
CA LYS A 91 8.97 3.14 9.42
C LYS A 91 8.26 3.66 8.17
N ALA A 92 6.97 3.88 8.34
CA ALA A 92 6.12 4.49 7.32
C ALA A 92 5.42 5.74 7.88
N GLN A 93 4.93 6.60 7.00
CA GLN A 93 4.10 7.73 7.41
C GLN A 93 2.99 8.01 6.40
N TYR A 94 1.91 8.55 6.91
CA TYR A 94 0.82 9.09 6.11
C TYR A 94 1.22 10.44 5.53
N THR A 95 0.90 10.67 4.26
CA THR A 95 1.24 11.93 3.56
C THR A 95 0.21 12.24 2.48
N LEU A 96 0.27 13.43 1.90
CA LEU A 96 -0.56 13.83 0.77
C LEU A 96 0.31 14.13 -0.45
N CYS A 97 -0.18 13.75 -1.62
CA CYS A 97 0.27 14.25 -2.91
C CYS A 97 -0.68 15.36 -3.34
N CYS A 98 -0.16 16.56 -3.61
CA CYS A 98 -0.95 17.73 -3.92
C CYS A 98 -0.55 18.35 -5.26
N THR A 99 -1.48 19.09 -5.86
CA THR A 99 -1.19 20.01 -6.97
C THR A 99 -0.50 21.27 -6.45
N GLU A 100 0.13 22.04 -7.33
CA GLU A 100 0.73 23.34 -6.98
C GLU A 100 -0.28 24.33 -6.38
N SER A 101 -1.55 24.22 -6.75
CA SER A 101 -2.63 25.05 -6.19
C SER A 101 -3.13 24.58 -4.82
N GLY A 102 -2.56 23.48 -4.27
CA GLY A 102 -2.93 22.92 -2.97
C GLY A 102 -4.10 21.93 -3.01
N GLY A 103 -4.61 21.58 -4.20
CA GLY A 103 -5.62 20.52 -4.34
C GLY A 103 -5.00 19.15 -4.08
N VAL A 104 -5.71 18.28 -3.35
CA VAL A 104 -5.24 16.92 -3.06
C VAL A 104 -5.45 16.03 -4.27
N ILE A 105 -4.36 15.40 -4.75
CA ILE A 105 -4.39 14.34 -5.76
C ILE A 105 -4.71 13.02 -5.09
N ASP A 106 -4.01 12.73 -3.97
CA ASP A 106 -4.21 11.51 -3.19
C ASP A 106 -3.68 11.66 -1.76
N ASP A 107 -4.22 10.85 -0.85
CA ASP A 107 -3.64 10.54 0.45
C ASP A 107 -3.02 9.14 0.40
N LEU A 108 -1.79 8.99 0.87
CA LEU A 108 -1.03 7.77 0.69
C LEU A 108 -0.07 7.48 1.86
N ILE A 109 0.40 6.25 1.91
CA ILE A 109 1.45 5.85 2.85
C ILE A 109 2.80 5.81 2.12
N ALA A 110 3.81 6.44 2.71
CA ALA A 110 5.20 6.38 2.29
C ALA A 110 5.99 5.51 3.28
N TYR A 111 6.56 4.41 2.79
CA TYR A 111 7.45 3.52 3.51
C TYR A 111 8.88 3.95 3.25
N TYR A 112 9.58 4.30 4.30
CA TYR A 112 11.00 4.65 4.24
C TYR A 112 11.83 3.36 4.29
N VAL A 113 12.31 2.92 3.13
CA VAL A 113 13.19 1.75 3.03
C VAL A 113 14.62 2.16 3.35
N ASP A 114 15.16 3.12 2.59
CA ASP A 114 16.43 3.79 2.88
C ASP A 114 16.49 5.15 2.16
N ASP A 115 17.67 5.79 2.14
CA ASP A 115 17.86 7.11 1.50
C ASP A 115 17.63 7.10 -0.01
N ASP A 116 17.87 5.97 -0.64
CA ASP A 116 17.82 5.78 -2.08
C ASP A 116 16.58 4.98 -2.51
N GLU A 117 15.72 4.58 -1.56
CA GLU A 117 14.47 3.87 -1.87
C GLU A 117 13.31 4.25 -0.95
N ILE A 118 12.22 4.72 -1.56
CA ILE A 118 10.92 4.92 -0.90
C ILE A 118 9.88 4.10 -1.64
N PHE A 119 9.10 3.30 -0.88
CA PHE A 119 7.94 2.60 -1.39
C PHE A 119 6.66 3.34 -1.03
N LEU A 120 5.73 3.45 -1.98
CA LEU A 120 4.52 4.25 -1.84
C LEU A 120 3.28 3.38 -2.05
N VAL A 121 2.27 3.61 -1.21
CA VAL A 121 0.97 2.93 -1.31
C VAL A 121 -0.14 3.98 -1.47
N PRO A 122 -0.39 4.46 -2.69
CA PRO A 122 -1.53 5.32 -3.01
C PRO A 122 -2.84 4.55 -3.10
N ASN A 123 -3.96 5.27 -3.13
CA ASN A 123 -5.27 4.68 -3.39
C ASN A 123 -5.38 4.14 -4.83
N ALA A 124 -6.21 3.11 -5.02
CA ALA A 124 -6.35 2.39 -6.29
C ALA A 124 -6.60 3.32 -7.48
N ALA A 125 -7.62 4.16 -7.39
CA ALA A 125 -8.05 5.04 -8.47
C ALA A 125 -7.03 6.14 -8.82
N ASN A 126 -6.20 6.54 -7.84
CA ASN A 126 -5.30 7.69 -7.95
C ASN A 126 -3.85 7.30 -8.25
N THR A 127 -3.51 6.00 -8.24
CA THR A 127 -2.13 5.51 -8.41
C THR A 127 -1.44 6.08 -9.64
N ALA A 128 -2.12 6.09 -10.78
CA ALA A 128 -1.53 6.62 -12.03
C ALA A 128 -1.26 8.12 -11.91
N ALA A 129 -2.19 8.89 -11.34
CA ALA A 129 -2.05 10.34 -11.16
C ALA A 129 -0.91 10.70 -10.20
N VAL A 130 -0.75 9.94 -9.10
CA VAL A 130 0.37 10.12 -8.16
C VAL A 130 1.71 9.84 -8.85
N VAL A 131 1.83 8.72 -9.58
CA VAL A 131 3.06 8.38 -10.30
C VAL A 131 3.40 9.43 -11.34
N GLU A 132 2.40 9.96 -12.07
CA GLU A 132 2.58 11.01 -13.06
C GLU A 132 3.03 12.33 -12.41
N ALA A 133 2.41 12.74 -11.32
CA ALA A 133 2.80 13.93 -10.57
C ALA A 133 4.26 13.85 -10.07
N LEU A 134 4.66 12.70 -9.55
CA LEU A 134 6.05 12.48 -9.10
C LEU A 134 7.04 12.51 -10.28
N ARG A 135 6.71 11.89 -11.42
CA ARG A 135 7.55 11.94 -12.62
C ARG A 135 7.72 13.36 -13.14
N ALA A 136 6.63 14.12 -13.21
CA ALA A 136 6.67 15.53 -13.63
C ALA A 136 7.55 16.37 -12.68
N ALA A 137 7.45 16.15 -11.37
CA ALA A 137 8.31 16.82 -10.39
C ALA A 137 9.80 16.44 -10.55
N ALA A 138 10.09 15.17 -10.85
CA ALA A 138 11.45 14.71 -11.10
C ALA A 138 12.05 15.33 -12.36
N GLU A 139 11.28 15.41 -13.45
CA GLU A 139 11.67 16.03 -14.72
C GLU A 139 11.87 17.55 -14.59
N ALA A 140 11.14 18.22 -13.68
CA ALA A 140 11.34 19.62 -13.37
C ALA A 140 12.67 19.95 -12.64
N GLY A 141 13.49 18.94 -12.40
CA GLY A 141 14.86 19.08 -11.86
C GLY A 141 15.01 18.70 -10.40
N LEU A 142 13.95 18.23 -9.74
CA LEU A 142 13.99 17.80 -8.33
C LEU A 142 14.52 16.37 -8.16
N GLY A 143 14.53 15.56 -9.24
CA GLY A 143 14.79 14.13 -9.16
C GLY A 143 15.75 13.59 -10.23
N ALA A 144 16.85 14.28 -10.52
CA ALA A 144 17.83 13.81 -11.49
C ALA A 144 18.42 12.43 -11.08
N GLY A 145 18.31 11.44 -11.97
CA GLY A 145 18.82 10.09 -11.74
C GLY A 145 17.88 9.17 -10.97
N LEU A 146 16.66 9.62 -10.64
CA LEU A 146 15.65 8.79 -10.00
C LEU A 146 14.86 7.95 -11.02
N THR A 147 14.45 6.75 -10.57
CA THR A 147 13.52 5.89 -11.28
C THR A 147 12.22 5.80 -10.50
N ILE A 148 11.11 6.25 -11.10
CA ILE A 148 9.76 6.18 -10.50
C ILE A 148 8.97 5.11 -11.24
N THR A 149 8.68 4.00 -10.55
CA THR A 149 8.05 2.83 -11.14
C THR A 149 6.64 2.65 -10.60
N ASN A 150 5.68 2.50 -11.51
CA ASN A 150 4.33 2.05 -11.14
C ASN A 150 4.36 0.53 -10.96
N LEU A 151 4.12 0.07 -9.74
CA LEU A 151 4.12 -1.34 -9.33
C LEU A 151 2.71 -1.83 -8.99
N HIS A 152 1.67 -1.12 -9.40
CA HIS A 152 0.28 -1.32 -8.98
C HIS A 152 -0.17 -2.79 -9.08
N ARG A 153 0.32 -3.53 -10.06
CA ARG A 153 -0.06 -4.93 -10.32
C ARG A 153 1.01 -5.95 -9.92
N SER A 154 2.08 -5.52 -9.27
CA SER A 154 3.25 -6.38 -8.99
C SER A 154 3.16 -7.09 -7.63
N TYR A 155 2.24 -6.67 -6.76
CA TYR A 155 2.12 -7.19 -5.39
C TYR A 155 0.67 -7.52 -5.07
N ALA A 156 0.46 -8.59 -4.29
CA ALA A 156 -0.73 -8.79 -3.49
C ALA A 156 -0.55 -8.04 -2.15
N VAL A 157 -1.64 -7.49 -1.63
CA VAL A 157 -1.67 -6.85 -0.31
C VAL A 157 -2.80 -7.44 0.50
N LEU A 158 -2.47 -7.97 1.67
CA LEU A 158 -3.43 -8.55 2.60
C LEU A 158 -3.43 -7.76 3.90
N ALA A 159 -4.60 -7.37 4.37
CA ALA A 159 -4.76 -6.73 5.67
C ALA A 159 -5.34 -7.74 6.68
N VAL A 160 -4.59 -7.99 7.74
CA VAL A 160 -4.99 -8.85 8.87
C VAL A 160 -5.42 -7.94 10.02
N GLN A 161 -6.71 -7.82 10.26
CA GLN A 161 -7.27 -6.81 11.15
C GLN A 161 -8.16 -7.41 12.24
N GLY A 162 -8.10 -6.83 13.43
CA GLY A 162 -8.89 -7.23 14.59
C GLY A 162 -8.05 -7.45 15.84
N PRO A 163 -8.69 -7.60 17.02
CA PRO A 163 -7.97 -7.69 18.30
C PRO A 163 -7.06 -8.90 18.43
N ARG A 164 -7.23 -9.93 17.58
CA ARG A 164 -6.41 -11.14 17.57
C ARG A 164 -5.50 -11.26 16.35
N SER A 165 -5.25 -10.17 15.63
CA SER A 165 -4.37 -10.17 14.45
C SER A 165 -2.96 -10.66 14.78
N ALA A 166 -2.38 -10.19 15.89
CA ALA A 166 -1.07 -10.61 16.36
C ALA A 166 -0.99 -12.12 16.67
N ASP A 167 -2.06 -12.71 17.24
CA ASP A 167 -2.12 -14.15 17.50
C ASP A 167 -2.00 -14.97 16.20
N VAL A 168 -2.70 -14.51 15.15
CA VAL A 168 -2.70 -15.19 13.84
C VAL A 168 -1.34 -15.04 13.17
N LEU A 169 -0.80 -13.83 13.07
CA LEU A 169 0.49 -13.58 12.45
C LEU A 169 1.64 -14.30 13.18
N GLY A 170 1.65 -14.24 14.53
CA GLY A 170 2.64 -14.95 15.33
C GLY A 170 2.54 -16.48 15.19
N GLY A 171 1.32 -17.02 15.05
CA GLY A 171 1.09 -18.45 14.75
C GLY A 171 1.63 -18.88 13.38
N LEU A 172 1.82 -17.95 12.45
CA LEU A 172 2.44 -18.16 11.15
C LEU A 172 3.96 -17.89 11.16
N GLY A 173 4.53 -17.47 12.30
CA GLY A 173 5.94 -17.11 12.42
C GLY A 173 6.28 -15.72 11.87
N LEU A 174 5.28 -14.90 11.62
CA LEU A 174 5.47 -13.52 11.13
C LEU A 174 5.72 -12.55 12.31
N PRO A 175 6.47 -11.45 12.12
CA PRO A 175 6.72 -10.46 13.15
C PRO A 175 5.42 -9.81 13.66
N THR A 176 5.31 -9.63 14.97
CA THR A 176 4.13 -9.02 15.62
C THR A 176 4.49 -7.97 16.66
N ASP A 177 5.74 -7.89 17.07
CA ASP A 177 6.24 -6.90 18.03
C ASP A 177 6.80 -5.70 17.27
N MET A 178 5.89 -4.95 16.67
CA MET A 178 6.23 -3.76 15.88
C MET A 178 5.45 -2.55 16.41
N ASP A 179 6.10 -1.40 16.40
CA ASP A 179 5.45 -0.13 16.70
C ASP A 179 4.39 0.22 15.62
N TYR A 180 3.51 1.15 15.97
CA TYR A 180 2.61 1.75 14.99
C TYR A 180 3.38 2.38 13.82
N MET A 181 2.91 2.15 12.61
CA MET A 181 3.56 2.57 11.35
C MET A 181 5.00 2.04 11.20
N ALA A 182 5.32 0.90 11.79
CA ALA A 182 6.53 0.14 11.49
C ALA A 182 6.21 -0.98 10.50
N TYR A 183 7.22 -1.40 9.74
CA TYR A 183 7.20 -2.59 8.91
C TYR A 183 8.52 -3.36 9.06
N ALA A 184 8.54 -4.60 8.63
CA ALA A 184 9.73 -5.44 8.65
C ALA A 184 9.70 -6.39 7.47
N ASP A 185 10.81 -6.46 6.74
CA ASP A 185 11.01 -7.46 5.71
C ASP A 185 11.12 -8.85 6.36
N THR A 186 10.39 -9.81 5.85
CA THR A 186 10.42 -11.18 6.33
C THR A 186 10.17 -12.17 5.20
N GLU A 187 10.07 -13.45 5.53
CA GLU A 187 9.77 -14.52 4.58
C GLU A 187 8.64 -15.40 5.13
N PHE A 188 7.66 -15.68 4.30
CA PHE A 188 6.62 -16.64 4.60
C PHE A 188 6.55 -17.73 3.52
N ALA A 189 6.75 -18.99 3.90
CA ALA A 189 6.74 -20.15 3.00
C ALA A 189 7.68 -20.01 1.77
N GLY A 190 8.85 -19.36 1.94
CA GLY A 190 9.82 -19.13 0.88
C GLY A 190 9.51 -17.92 -0.02
N VAL A 191 8.55 -17.10 0.36
CA VAL A 191 8.17 -15.87 -0.37
C VAL A 191 8.50 -14.65 0.49
N PRO A 192 9.22 -13.65 -0.05
CA PRO A 192 9.43 -12.37 0.65
C PRO A 192 8.10 -11.69 0.96
N VAL A 193 8.00 -11.10 2.15
CA VAL A 193 6.82 -10.36 2.65
C VAL A 193 7.32 -9.13 3.42
N ASP A 194 6.68 -8.01 3.19
CA ASP A 194 6.99 -6.72 3.83
C ASP A 194 5.81 -6.24 4.69
#